data_0281fa834b68ccc749af301b9cbcd234
#
_entry.id   0281fa834b68ccc749af301b9cbcd234
#
_cell.length_a   1.000
_cell.length_b   1.000
_cell.length_c   1.000
_cell.angle_alpha   90.00
_cell.angle_beta   90.00
_cell.angle_gamma   90.00
#
_symmetry.space_group_name_H-M   'P 1'
#
loop_
_entity.id
_entity.type
_entity.pdbx_description
1 polymer ?
#
loop_
_entity_poly.entity_id
_entity_poly.type
_entity_poly.pdbx_seq_one_letter_code
_entity_poly.pdbx_strand_id
1 'polypeptide(L)'
;MLISLHKQATTTPKVRAAIRASDEPAWVLSERHGVSEQTVWKWRKRDDVQDRSHTPHRLQTTLTPAQEAVVVELRKMLLLPLDDLLAVVREFLNPNVSRSGLDRCLRRHGVSRLRDLKPKATKPAHKPFKAYEPGYLHIDVKYLPQMADEDRRRYLFVAIDRATRWVFVRIYAAKTAANARRFLRDLDRAAPMRITRVLTDNGKEFTDRLFGL
;
A
#
# COMPACT_ATOMS: atom_id res chain seq x y z
N MET A 1 20.52 -16.47 11.94
CA MET A 1 20.63 -15.00 11.89
C MET A 1 21.54 -14.56 13.02
N LEU A 2 22.68 -13.92 12.75
CA LEU A 2 23.56 -13.38 13.80
C LEU A 2 22.91 -12.08 14.29
N ILE A 3 22.45 -12.08 15.54
CA ILE A 3 21.88 -10.88 16.17
C ILE A 3 23.05 -10.04 16.66
N SER A 4 23.23 -8.85 16.12
CA SER A 4 24.18 -7.87 16.63
C SER A 4 23.60 -7.26 17.91
N LEU A 5 24.14 -7.69 19.05
CA LEU A 5 23.76 -7.14 20.35
C LEU A 5 24.47 -5.81 20.59
N HIS A 6 23.78 -4.88 21.28
CA HIS A 6 24.40 -3.65 21.74
C HIS A 6 25.57 -3.98 22.67
N LYS A 7 26.69 -3.23 22.57
CA LYS A 7 27.90 -3.49 23.37
C LYS A 7 27.67 -3.50 24.90
N GLN A 8 26.63 -2.79 25.37
CA GLN A 8 26.24 -2.73 26.79
C GLN A 8 25.07 -3.64 27.14
N ALA A 9 24.72 -4.61 26.29
CA ALA A 9 23.63 -5.54 26.59
C ALA A 9 24.05 -6.49 27.74
N THR A 10 23.42 -6.34 28.91
CA THR A 10 23.65 -7.19 30.09
C THR A 10 22.90 -8.52 30.00
N THR A 11 21.74 -8.54 29.38
CA THR A 11 20.90 -9.74 29.20
C THR A 11 21.02 -10.32 27.80
N THR A 12 22.13 -10.94 27.48
CA THR A 12 22.31 -11.66 26.22
C THR A 12 21.56 -13.01 26.22
N PRO A 13 21.25 -13.63 25.07
CA PRO A 13 20.63 -14.95 25.01
C PRO A 13 21.41 -16.02 25.83
N LYS A 14 22.75 -15.93 25.87
CA LYS A 14 23.60 -16.80 26.66
C LYS A 14 23.38 -16.63 28.17
N VAL A 15 23.29 -15.37 28.64
CA VAL A 15 23.01 -15.06 30.06
C VAL A 15 21.59 -15.49 30.42
N ARG A 16 20.61 -15.29 29.55
CA ARG A 16 19.21 -15.75 29.75
C ARG A 16 19.14 -17.28 29.86
N ALA A 17 19.85 -17.99 28.99
CA ALA A 17 19.91 -19.45 29.05
C ALA A 17 20.57 -19.94 30.36
N ALA A 18 21.66 -19.30 30.81
CA ALA A 18 22.30 -19.61 32.08
C ALA A 18 21.37 -19.37 33.29
N ILE A 19 20.63 -18.26 33.31
CA ILE A 19 19.62 -17.95 34.34
C ILE A 19 18.54 -19.03 34.38
N ARG A 20 18.06 -19.50 33.23
CA ARG A 20 17.00 -20.52 33.16
C ARG A 20 17.49 -21.90 33.64
N ALA A 21 18.71 -22.25 33.30
CA ALA A 21 19.32 -23.57 33.65
C ALA A 21 19.78 -23.67 35.08
N SER A 22 19.88 -22.57 35.83
CA SER A 22 20.41 -22.53 37.17
C SER A 22 19.29 -22.59 38.23
N ASP A 23 19.49 -23.43 39.24
CA ASP A 23 18.62 -23.53 40.42
C ASP A 23 19.09 -22.63 41.58
N GLU A 24 20.16 -21.86 41.40
CA GLU A 24 20.70 -20.96 42.41
C GLU A 24 19.70 -19.87 42.82
N PRO A 25 19.78 -19.34 44.04
CA PRO A 25 18.92 -18.24 44.47
C PRO A 25 18.98 -17.03 43.54
N ALA A 26 17.86 -16.32 43.39
CA ALA A 26 17.75 -15.20 42.44
C ALA A 26 18.76 -14.08 42.74
N TRP A 27 19.04 -13.81 44.02
CA TRP A 27 20.00 -12.80 44.43
C TRP A 27 21.44 -13.13 43.99
N VAL A 28 21.83 -14.40 44.01
CA VAL A 28 23.17 -14.85 43.52
C VAL A 28 23.31 -14.61 42.03
N LEU A 29 22.30 -14.97 41.26
CA LEU A 29 22.31 -14.76 39.79
C LEU A 29 22.22 -13.28 39.42
N SER A 30 21.49 -12.50 40.24
CA SER A 30 21.39 -11.05 40.11
C SER A 30 22.77 -10.40 40.21
N GLU A 31 23.52 -10.74 41.24
CA GLU A 31 24.89 -10.25 41.49
C GLU A 31 25.88 -10.74 40.41
N ARG A 32 25.86 -12.04 40.09
CA ARG A 32 26.74 -12.64 39.08
C ARG A 32 26.58 -12.04 37.68
N HIS A 33 25.37 -11.73 37.28
CA HIS A 33 25.08 -11.25 35.92
C HIS A 33 24.86 -9.73 35.86
N GLY A 34 24.92 -9.01 36.96
CA GLY A 34 24.70 -7.57 37.01
C GLY A 34 23.27 -7.17 36.58
N VAL A 35 22.26 -7.96 36.94
CA VAL A 35 20.85 -7.71 36.59
C VAL A 35 20.00 -7.72 37.87
N SER A 36 18.79 -7.13 37.82
CA SER A 36 17.90 -7.19 38.97
C SER A 36 17.29 -8.59 39.19
N GLU A 37 16.95 -8.94 40.43
CA GLU A 37 16.28 -10.20 40.74
C GLU A 37 14.93 -10.35 39.96
N GLN A 38 14.22 -9.24 39.72
CA GLN A 38 13.00 -9.26 38.88
C GLN A 38 13.31 -9.74 37.47
N THR A 39 14.50 -9.37 36.93
CA THR A 39 14.97 -9.83 35.63
C THR A 39 15.27 -11.33 35.65
N VAL A 40 15.86 -11.84 36.74
CA VAL A 40 16.08 -13.27 36.94
C VAL A 40 14.78 -14.04 36.96
N TRP A 41 13.80 -13.61 37.78
CA TRP A 41 12.48 -14.23 37.83
C TRP A 41 11.73 -14.18 36.50
N LYS A 42 11.84 -13.06 35.77
CA LYS A 42 11.26 -12.90 34.44
C LYS A 42 11.79 -13.95 33.46
N TRP A 43 13.11 -14.18 33.43
CA TRP A 43 13.72 -15.13 32.50
C TRP A 43 13.51 -16.59 32.91
N ARG A 44 13.39 -16.89 34.18
CA ARG A 44 12.99 -18.22 34.66
C ARG A 44 11.58 -18.63 34.25
N LYS A 45 10.65 -17.68 34.22
CA LYS A 45 9.24 -17.92 33.86
C LYS A 45 9.03 -18.03 32.34
N ARG A 46 10.00 -17.67 31.53
CA ARG A 46 9.84 -17.69 30.07
C ARG A 46 10.26 -19.02 29.48
N ASP A 47 9.52 -19.48 28.46
CA ASP A 47 9.82 -20.72 27.73
C ASP A 47 10.97 -20.58 26.74
N ASP A 48 11.30 -19.33 26.34
CA ASP A 48 12.34 -19.01 25.38
C ASP A 48 13.31 -17.94 25.90
N VAL A 49 14.49 -17.85 25.28
CA VAL A 49 15.54 -16.87 25.58
C VAL A 49 15.58 -15.71 24.58
N GLN A 50 14.68 -15.72 23.59
CA GLN A 50 14.65 -14.72 22.52
C GLN A 50 13.90 -13.47 22.96
N ASP A 51 14.16 -12.35 22.27
CA ASP A 51 13.39 -11.15 22.45
C ASP A 51 12.02 -11.31 21.81
N ARG A 52 10.98 -10.87 22.52
CA ARG A 52 9.63 -10.78 21.94
C ARG A 52 9.59 -9.64 20.94
N SER A 53 8.69 -9.77 19.97
CA SER A 53 8.43 -8.67 19.03
C SER A 53 8.03 -7.40 19.78
N HIS A 54 8.65 -6.28 19.40
CA HIS A 54 8.29 -4.94 19.91
C HIS A 54 7.12 -4.32 19.13
N THR A 55 6.62 -5.02 18.12
CA THR A 55 5.47 -4.54 17.33
C THR A 55 4.22 -4.54 18.20
N PRO A 56 3.50 -3.42 18.33
CA PRO A 56 2.24 -3.38 19.07
C PRO A 56 1.22 -4.36 18.50
N HIS A 57 0.46 -5.03 19.37
CA HIS A 57 -0.63 -5.93 18.94
C HIS A 57 -1.77 -5.18 18.22
N ARG A 58 -1.99 -3.91 18.58
CA ARG A 58 -2.92 -3.01 17.89
C ARG A 58 -2.13 -1.88 17.30
N LEU A 59 -2.09 -1.83 15.97
CA LEU A 59 -1.43 -0.75 15.24
C LEU A 59 -2.40 0.43 15.14
N GLN A 60 -1.96 1.60 15.63
CA GLN A 60 -2.64 2.87 15.32
C GLN A 60 -2.10 3.36 13.98
N THR A 61 -2.94 3.26 12.95
CA THR A 61 -2.60 3.69 11.58
C THR A 61 -3.38 4.93 11.21
N THR A 62 -2.82 5.78 10.36
CA THR A 62 -3.50 6.97 9.85
C THR A 62 -4.66 6.61 8.92
N LEU A 63 -4.55 5.48 8.22
CA LEU A 63 -5.61 4.92 7.38
C LEU A 63 -6.50 3.99 8.21
N THR A 64 -7.80 4.10 8.03
CA THR A 64 -8.76 3.11 8.56
C THR A 64 -8.62 1.79 7.79
N PRO A 65 -9.07 0.65 8.33
CA PRO A 65 -9.05 -0.63 7.62
C PRO A 65 -9.75 -0.58 6.24
N ALA A 66 -10.85 0.17 6.14
CA ALA A 66 -11.57 0.37 4.88
C ALA A 66 -10.75 1.17 3.87
N GLN A 67 -10.09 2.26 4.30
CA GLN A 67 -9.19 3.03 3.47
C GLN A 67 -7.96 2.21 3.04
N GLU A 68 -7.41 1.36 3.90
CA GLU A 68 -6.33 0.45 3.53
C GLU A 68 -6.76 -0.52 2.42
N ALA A 69 -7.98 -1.07 2.48
CA ALA A 69 -8.51 -1.94 1.43
C ALA A 69 -8.61 -1.22 0.08
N VAL A 70 -9.11 0.03 0.07
CA VAL A 70 -9.15 0.87 -1.15
C VAL A 70 -7.74 1.13 -1.69
N VAL A 71 -6.79 1.48 -0.83
CA VAL A 71 -5.38 1.71 -1.22
C VAL A 71 -4.77 0.47 -1.87
N VAL A 72 -5.02 -0.72 -1.30
CA VAL A 72 -4.53 -1.99 -1.84
C VAL A 72 -5.10 -2.25 -3.24
N GLU A 73 -6.39 -2.02 -3.44
CA GLU A 73 -7.01 -2.19 -4.76
C GLU A 73 -6.52 -1.16 -5.77
N LEU A 74 -6.38 0.11 -5.39
CA LEU A 74 -5.75 1.12 -6.25
C LEU A 74 -4.34 0.71 -6.69
N ARG A 75 -3.53 0.19 -5.74
CA ARG A 75 -2.18 -0.29 -6.04
C ARG A 75 -2.18 -1.43 -7.05
N LYS A 76 -3.08 -2.41 -6.90
CA LYS A 76 -3.20 -3.57 -7.81
C LYS A 76 -3.72 -3.17 -9.18
N MET A 77 -4.76 -2.32 -9.24
CA MET A 77 -5.41 -1.93 -10.48
C MET A 77 -4.56 -0.99 -11.33
N LEU A 78 -3.96 0.02 -10.69
CA LEU A 78 -3.25 1.08 -11.40
C LEU A 78 -1.74 0.83 -11.53
N LEU A 79 -1.18 -0.07 -10.71
CA LEU A 79 0.26 -0.36 -10.65
C LEU A 79 1.11 0.91 -10.51
N LEU A 80 0.62 1.93 -9.81
CA LEU A 80 1.28 3.21 -9.62
C LEU A 80 2.53 3.06 -8.74
N PRO A 81 3.60 3.83 -8.96
CA PRO A 81 4.68 4.04 -8.00
C PRO A 81 4.15 4.54 -6.66
N LEU A 82 4.98 4.44 -5.61
CA LEU A 82 4.57 4.83 -4.25
C LEU A 82 4.15 6.30 -4.15
N ASP A 83 4.90 7.18 -4.81
CA ASP A 83 4.70 8.63 -4.72
C ASP A 83 3.44 9.07 -5.49
N ASP A 84 3.19 8.47 -6.65
CA ASP A 84 1.96 8.71 -7.43
C ASP A 84 0.72 8.18 -6.69
N LEU A 85 0.82 6.98 -6.09
CA LEU A 85 -0.24 6.45 -5.25
C LEU A 85 -0.48 7.34 -4.01
N LEU A 86 0.58 7.91 -3.42
CA LEU A 86 0.46 8.83 -2.29
C LEU A 86 -0.32 10.09 -2.68
N ALA A 87 -0.06 10.65 -3.85
CA ALA A 87 -0.81 11.80 -4.37
C ALA A 87 -2.30 11.48 -4.47
N VAL A 88 -2.66 10.33 -5.08
CA VAL A 88 -4.05 9.88 -5.19
C VAL A 88 -4.70 9.66 -3.82
N VAL A 89 -3.99 9.00 -2.89
CA VAL A 89 -4.51 8.73 -1.54
C VAL A 89 -4.75 10.02 -0.76
N ARG A 90 -3.85 11.00 -0.86
CA ARG A 90 -3.99 12.30 -0.18
C ARG A 90 -5.15 13.11 -0.75
N GLU A 91 -5.34 13.08 -2.05
CA GLU A 91 -6.41 13.85 -2.71
C GLU A 91 -7.80 13.26 -2.42
N PHE A 92 -7.95 11.94 -2.42
CA PHE A 92 -9.28 11.30 -2.46
C PHE A 92 -9.67 10.51 -1.20
N LEU A 93 -8.72 10.15 -0.34
CA LEU A 93 -8.99 9.31 0.83
C LEU A 93 -8.62 9.98 2.15
N ASN A 94 -7.35 10.36 2.32
CA ASN A 94 -6.88 10.94 3.57
C ASN A 94 -5.66 11.84 3.33
N PRO A 95 -5.78 13.17 3.46
CA PRO A 95 -4.69 14.12 3.21
C PRO A 95 -3.52 13.97 4.19
N ASN A 96 -3.74 13.38 5.37
CA ASN A 96 -2.74 13.28 6.43
C ASN A 96 -1.81 12.07 6.32
N VAL A 97 -1.97 11.25 5.27
CA VAL A 97 -1.13 10.05 5.09
C VAL A 97 0.30 10.45 4.75
N SER A 98 1.24 9.96 5.55
CA SER A 98 2.67 10.09 5.25
C SER A 98 3.13 9.03 4.24
N ARG A 99 4.19 9.35 3.48
CA ARG A 99 4.83 8.40 2.56
C ARG A 99 5.22 7.09 3.25
N SER A 100 5.83 7.19 4.44
CA SER A 100 6.23 6.03 5.24
C SER A 100 5.03 5.25 5.79
N GLY A 101 3.93 5.94 6.11
CA GLY A 101 2.68 5.33 6.54
C GLY A 101 2.07 4.48 5.42
N LEU A 102 2.02 5.04 4.20
CA LEU A 102 1.56 4.33 3.02
C LEU A 102 2.45 3.12 2.67
N ASP A 103 3.78 3.26 2.70
CA ASP A 103 4.70 2.16 2.43
C ASP A 103 4.52 1.01 3.44
N ARG A 104 4.39 1.31 4.74
CA ARG A 104 4.09 0.31 5.77
C ARG A 104 2.75 -0.39 5.53
N CYS A 105 1.71 0.36 5.11
CA CYS A 105 0.43 -0.22 4.74
C CYS A 105 0.60 -1.23 3.59
N LEU A 106 1.24 -0.85 2.49
CA LEU A 106 1.48 -1.72 1.34
C LEU A 106 2.31 -2.96 1.70
N ARG A 107 3.29 -2.84 2.62
CA ARG A 107 4.06 -3.98 3.12
C ARG A 107 3.23 -4.94 3.94
N ARG A 108 2.37 -4.45 4.85
CA ARG A 108 1.46 -5.30 5.63
C ARG A 108 0.55 -6.13 4.75
N HIS A 109 0.08 -5.54 3.65
CA HIS A 109 -0.81 -6.20 2.69
C HIS A 109 -0.07 -6.96 1.57
N GLY A 110 1.27 -7.04 1.60
CA GLY A 110 2.06 -7.79 0.63
C GLY A 110 2.10 -7.20 -0.79
N VAL A 111 1.69 -5.93 -0.96
CA VAL A 111 1.58 -5.26 -2.27
C VAL A 111 2.59 -4.13 -2.47
N SER A 112 3.67 -4.10 -1.70
CA SER A 112 4.69 -3.05 -1.79
C SER A 112 5.49 -3.11 -3.08
N ARG A 113 5.82 -4.31 -3.58
CA ARG A 113 6.66 -4.51 -4.77
C ARG A 113 5.80 -4.60 -6.04
N LEU A 114 5.88 -3.60 -6.90
CA LEU A 114 5.17 -3.59 -8.19
C LEU A 114 5.49 -4.77 -9.08
N ARG A 115 6.73 -5.26 -9.03
CA ARG A 115 7.15 -6.41 -9.83
C ARG A 115 6.32 -7.66 -9.54
N ASP A 116 5.95 -7.87 -8.28
CA ASP A 116 5.23 -9.06 -7.84
C ASP A 116 3.72 -8.98 -8.18
N LEU A 117 3.23 -7.76 -8.43
CA LEU A 117 1.84 -7.51 -8.83
C LEU A 117 1.63 -7.61 -10.35
N LYS A 118 2.70 -7.47 -11.14
CA LYS A 118 2.61 -7.63 -12.59
C LYS A 118 2.42 -9.10 -12.92
N PRO A 119 1.48 -9.47 -13.84
CA PRO A 119 1.36 -10.84 -14.30
C PRO A 119 2.73 -11.31 -14.81
N LYS A 120 3.16 -12.50 -14.39
CA LYS A 120 4.37 -13.12 -14.95
C LYS A 120 4.14 -13.25 -16.45
N ALA A 121 4.82 -12.41 -17.22
CA ALA A 121 4.77 -12.49 -18.66
C ALA A 121 5.33 -13.86 -19.07
N THR A 122 4.47 -14.77 -19.47
CA THR A 122 4.86 -15.82 -20.42
C THR A 122 5.48 -15.06 -21.59
N LYS A 123 6.78 -15.29 -21.87
CA LYS A 123 7.49 -14.60 -22.96
C LYS A 123 6.64 -14.69 -24.21
N PRO A 124 5.93 -13.65 -24.65
CA PRO A 124 5.24 -13.70 -25.93
C PRO A 124 6.33 -13.72 -27.00
N ALA A 125 6.15 -14.57 -28.01
CA ALA A 125 6.92 -14.46 -29.23
C ALA A 125 6.96 -12.97 -29.63
N HIS A 126 8.14 -12.45 -29.92
CA HIS A 126 8.47 -11.06 -30.21
C HIS A 126 7.47 -10.49 -31.25
N LYS A 127 6.32 -9.98 -30.79
CA LYS A 127 5.51 -9.07 -31.59
C LYS A 127 6.10 -7.69 -31.42
N PRO A 128 6.49 -7.00 -32.51
CA PRO A 128 7.03 -5.66 -32.40
C PRO A 128 6.02 -4.79 -31.64
N PHE A 129 6.50 -4.07 -30.65
CA PHE A 129 5.69 -3.09 -29.91
C PHE A 129 5.12 -2.11 -30.92
N LYS A 130 3.78 -2.03 -31.04
CA LYS A 130 3.17 -0.93 -31.77
C LYS A 130 3.57 0.36 -31.06
N ALA A 131 4.44 1.14 -31.67
CA ALA A 131 4.74 2.48 -31.20
C ALA A 131 3.46 3.31 -31.33
N TYR A 132 2.96 3.79 -30.20
CA TYR A 132 1.87 4.75 -30.17
C TYR A 132 2.46 6.14 -30.00
N GLU A 133 1.88 7.11 -30.67
CA GLU A 133 2.20 8.51 -30.41
C GLU A 133 1.50 8.99 -29.14
N PRO A 134 2.10 9.93 -28.37
CA PRO A 134 1.46 10.53 -27.22
C PRO A 134 0.10 11.16 -27.58
N GLY A 135 -0.87 11.05 -26.66
CA GLY A 135 -2.22 11.55 -26.87
C GLY A 135 -3.24 10.48 -27.26
N TYR A 136 -2.85 9.20 -27.33
CA TYR A 136 -3.79 8.10 -27.47
C TYR A 136 -4.14 7.53 -26.08
N LEU A 137 -5.26 7.96 -25.52
CA LEU A 137 -5.69 7.62 -24.17
C LEU A 137 -6.63 6.43 -24.17
N HIS A 138 -6.44 5.53 -23.21
CA HIS A 138 -7.42 4.53 -22.81
C HIS A 138 -8.09 4.98 -21.53
N ILE A 139 -9.42 5.11 -21.55
CA ILE A 139 -10.24 5.48 -20.39
C ILE A 139 -11.04 4.27 -19.93
N ASP A 140 -11.02 4.05 -18.62
CA ASP A 140 -11.76 2.97 -17.97
C ASP A 140 -12.40 3.48 -16.66
N VAL A 141 -13.50 2.83 -16.23
CA VAL A 141 -14.16 3.11 -14.97
C VAL A 141 -14.20 1.85 -14.12
N LYS A 142 -13.56 1.91 -12.96
CA LYS A 142 -13.48 0.80 -12.01
C LYS A 142 -14.32 1.07 -10.76
N TYR A 143 -14.89 0.02 -10.22
CA TYR A 143 -15.55 0.04 -8.92
C TYR A 143 -14.46 -0.03 -7.83
N LEU A 144 -14.51 0.88 -6.88
CA LEU A 144 -13.70 0.78 -5.67
C LEU A 144 -14.43 -0.06 -4.61
N PRO A 145 -13.70 -0.71 -3.69
CA PRO A 145 -14.28 -1.35 -2.53
C PRO A 145 -15.14 -0.35 -1.75
N GLN A 146 -16.30 -0.81 -1.28
CA GLN A 146 -17.16 0.02 -0.43
C GLN A 146 -16.49 0.17 0.94
N MET A 147 -16.35 1.41 1.40
CA MET A 147 -15.84 1.69 2.74
C MET A 147 -16.99 1.51 3.75
N ALA A 148 -16.65 0.95 4.94
CA ALA A 148 -17.65 0.65 5.96
C ALA A 148 -18.31 1.90 6.58
N ASP A 149 -17.64 3.05 6.44
CA ASP A 149 -18.10 4.38 6.89
C ASP A 149 -18.83 5.17 5.78
N GLU A 150 -19.07 4.55 4.63
CA GLU A 150 -19.77 5.17 3.50
C GLU A 150 -20.96 4.30 3.05
N ASP A 151 -22.09 4.95 2.79
CA ASP A 151 -23.32 4.28 2.32
C ASP A 151 -23.26 3.83 0.86
N ARG A 152 -22.31 4.37 0.07
CA ARG A 152 -22.23 4.15 -1.38
C ARG A 152 -20.81 3.83 -1.82
N ARG A 153 -20.72 3.00 -2.86
CA ARG A 153 -19.45 2.74 -3.55
C ARG A 153 -18.98 3.96 -4.30
N ARG A 154 -17.67 4.14 -4.37
CA ARG A 154 -17.02 5.13 -5.22
C ARG A 154 -16.58 4.51 -6.54
N TYR A 155 -16.43 5.34 -7.56
CA TYR A 155 -16.04 4.96 -8.90
C TYR A 155 -14.74 5.66 -9.27
N LEU A 156 -13.73 4.88 -9.66
CA LEU A 156 -12.48 5.38 -10.16
C LEU A 156 -12.56 5.53 -11.67
N PHE A 157 -12.46 6.76 -12.15
CA PHE A 157 -12.26 7.07 -13.55
C PHE A 157 -10.76 7.22 -13.79
N VAL A 158 -10.23 6.48 -14.74
CA VAL A 158 -8.79 6.48 -15.06
C VAL A 158 -8.59 6.66 -16.55
N ALA A 159 -7.65 7.54 -16.93
CA ALA A 159 -7.14 7.66 -18.28
C ALA A 159 -5.66 7.34 -18.28
N ILE A 160 -5.22 6.51 -19.23
CA ILE A 160 -3.81 6.11 -19.38
C ILE A 160 -3.39 6.38 -20.81
N ASP A 161 -2.35 7.19 -21.00
CA ASP A 161 -1.74 7.36 -22.31
C ASP A 161 -0.97 6.10 -22.70
N ARG A 162 -1.23 5.59 -23.89
CA ARG A 162 -0.66 4.31 -24.34
C ARG A 162 0.82 4.41 -24.69
N ALA A 163 1.30 5.60 -25.03
CA ALA A 163 2.69 5.86 -25.36
C ALA A 163 3.54 6.12 -24.12
N THR A 164 3.20 7.16 -23.37
CA THR A 164 4.01 7.68 -22.25
C THR A 164 3.73 6.99 -20.94
N ARG A 165 2.60 6.31 -20.84
CA ARG A 165 2.06 5.73 -19.58
C ARG A 165 1.64 6.79 -18.55
N TRP A 166 1.50 8.04 -18.98
CA TRP A 166 0.92 9.07 -18.15
C TRP A 166 -0.49 8.67 -17.71
N VAL A 167 -0.80 8.86 -16.43
CA VAL A 167 -2.06 8.45 -15.80
C VAL A 167 -2.75 9.68 -15.22
N PHE A 168 -4.05 9.81 -15.51
CA PHE A 168 -4.93 10.78 -14.89
C PHE A 168 -6.09 10.05 -14.21
N VAL A 169 -6.41 10.43 -12.98
CA VAL A 169 -7.46 9.78 -12.18
C VAL A 169 -8.40 10.80 -11.56
N ARG A 170 -9.67 10.39 -11.41
CA ARG A 170 -10.67 11.05 -10.58
C ARG A 170 -11.54 10.00 -9.91
N ILE A 171 -12.00 10.31 -8.70
CA ILE A 171 -12.95 9.47 -7.97
C ILE A 171 -14.26 10.19 -7.81
N TYR A 172 -15.34 9.55 -8.22
CA TYR A 172 -16.70 10.08 -8.14
C TYR A 172 -17.60 9.15 -7.32
N ALA A 173 -18.65 9.74 -6.73
CA ALA A 173 -19.68 9.00 -6.00
C ALA A 173 -20.67 8.26 -6.93
N ALA A 174 -20.70 8.56 -8.24
CA ALA A 174 -21.59 7.94 -9.19
C ALA A 174 -20.96 7.79 -10.58
N LYS A 175 -21.31 6.70 -11.27
CA LYS A 175 -20.94 6.41 -12.66
C LYS A 175 -22.01 6.95 -13.59
N THR A 176 -21.89 8.24 -13.98
CA THR A 176 -22.86 8.94 -14.81
C THR A 176 -22.19 9.64 -15.99
N ALA A 177 -22.96 9.90 -17.06
CA ALA A 177 -22.50 10.68 -18.22
C ALA A 177 -22.04 12.10 -17.83
N ALA A 178 -22.67 12.73 -16.83
CA ALA A 178 -22.24 14.02 -16.32
C ALA A 178 -20.84 13.99 -15.71
N ASN A 179 -20.55 12.94 -14.91
CA ASN A 179 -19.22 12.74 -14.32
C ASN A 179 -18.19 12.35 -15.39
N ALA A 180 -18.56 11.57 -16.40
CA ALA A 180 -17.69 11.25 -17.53
C ALA A 180 -17.30 12.52 -18.31
N ARG A 181 -18.25 13.42 -18.59
CA ARG A 181 -17.97 14.73 -19.22
C ARG A 181 -17.09 15.62 -18.36
N ARG A 182 -17.34 15.66 -17.04
CA ARG A 182 -16.49 16.40 -16.11
C ARG A 182 -15.07 15.85 -16.12
N PHE A 183 -14.95 14.51 -16.06
CA PHE A 183 -13.66 13.83 -16.13
C PHE A 183 -12.90 14.18 -17.40
N LEU A 184 -13.55 14.18 -18.58
CA LEU A 184 -12.90 14.53 -19.85
C LEU A 184 -12.43 15.99 -19.90
N ARG A 185 -13.22 16.94 -19.37
CA ARG A 185 -12.78 18.34 -19.28
C ARG A 185 -11.56 18.52 -18.38
N ASP A 186 -11.56 17.85 -17.23
CA ASP A 186 -10.43 17.91 -16.29
C ASP A 186 -9.20 17.23 -16.88
N LEU A 187 -9.40 16.12 -17.60
CA LEU A 187 -8.36 15.39 -18.32
C LEU A 187 -7.72 16.25 -19.42
N ASP A 188 -8.52 16.93 -20.24
CA ASP A 188 -8.02 17.79 -21.31
C ASP A 188 -7.17 18.94 -20.77
N ARG A 189 -7.59 19.54 -19.65
CA ARG A 189 -6.84 20.60 -18.98
C ARG A 189 -5.53 20.12 -18.33
N ALA A 190 -5.52 18.87 -17.85
CA ALA A 190 -4.37 18.31 -17.12
C ALA A 190 -3.36 17.62 -18.03
N ALA A 191 -3.77 17.23 -19.24
CA ALA A 191 -2.92 16.47 -20.16
C ALA A 191 -1.69 17.30 -20.59
N PRO A 192 -0.47 16.79 -20.40
CA PRO A 192 0.75 17.48 -20.87
C PRO A 192 0.96 17.34 -22.38
N MET A 193 0.07 16.65 -23.09
CA MET A 193 0.11 16.43 -24.53
C MET A 193 -1.27 16.67 -25.14
N ARG A 194 -1.31 16.94 -26.43
CA ARG A 194 -2.58 17.04 -27.18
C ARG A 194 -3.27 15.67 -27.24
N ILE A 195 -4.50 15.58 -26.78
CA ILE A 195 -5.33 14.36 -26.88
C ILE A 195 -5.76 14.20 -28.34
N THR A 196 -5.37 13.09 -28.97
CA THR A 196 -5.69 12.78 -30.38
C THR A 196 -6.73 11.68 -30.51
N ARG A 197 -6.76 10.72 -29.58
CA ARG A 197 -7.68 9.58 -29.58
C ARG A 197 -8.03 9.18 -28.18
N VAL A 198 -9.29 8.77 -28.00
CA VAL A 198 -9.81 8.21 -26.76
C VAL A 198 -10.42 6.85 -27.05
N LEU A 199 -9.99 5.83 -26.32
CA LEU A 199 -10.57 4.48 -26.33
C LEU A 199 -11.31 4.27 -25.01
N THR A 200 -12.58 3.88 -25.09
CA THR A 200 -13.41 3.51 -23.93
C THR A 200 -13.98 2.10 -24.11
N ASP A 201 -14.53 1.53 -23.06
CA ASP A 201 -15.21 0.22 -23.06
C ASP A 201 -16.67 0.28 -23.55
N ASN A 202 -17.12 1.37 -24.16
CA ASN A 202 -18.51 1.63 -24.56
C ASN A 202 -19.51 1.55 -23.40
N GLY A 203 -19.10 1.82 -22.16
CA GLY A 203 -19.99 1.92 -21.02
C GLY A 203 -21.07 2.99 -21.22
N LYS A 204 -22.25 2.82 -20.60
CA LYS A 204 -23.39 3.76 -20.73
C LYS A 204 -22.99 5.21 -20.43
N GLU A 205 -22.06 5.43 -19.51
CA GLU A 205 -21.52 6.75 -19.15
C GLU A 205 -20.82 7.46 -20.31
N PHE A 206 -20.32 6.70 -21.31
CA PHE A 206 -19.62 7.22 -22.51
C PHE A 206 -20.48 7.17 -23.77
N THR A 207 -21.62 6.46 -23.75
CA THR A 207 -22.50 6.28 -24.93
C THR A 207 -23.86 7.00 -24.78
N ASP A 208 -24.14 7.58 -23.61
CA ASP A 208 -25.40 8.34 -23.39
C ASP A 208 -25.45 9.58 -24.29
N ARG A 209 -26.63 9.94 -24.73
CA ARG A 209 -26.90 11.16 -25.56
C ARG A 209 -26.30 12.41 -24.92
N LEU A 210 -26.27 12.49 -23.61
CA LEU A 210 -25.63 13.60 -22.89
C LEU A 210 -24.09 13.63 -22.99
N PHE A 211 -23.44 12.55 -23.45
CA PHE A 211 -22.01 12.50 -23.62
C PHE A 211 -21.56 13.08 -24.98
N GLY A 212 -22.37 12.99 -26.02
CA GLY A 212 -22.08 13.40 -27.39
C GLY A 212 -22.28 14.91 -27.70
N LEU A 213 -22.46 15.74 -26.69
CA LEU A 213 -22.51 17.20 -26.76
C LEU A 213 -21.17 17.74 -26.20
#